data_57b177e3cf0fa2be890e7442dbcfc75e
#
_entry.id   57b177e3cf0fa2be890e7442dbcfc75e
#
_cell.length_a   1.000
_cell.length_b   1.000
_cell.length_c   1.000
_cell.angle_alpha   90.00
_cell.angle_beta   90.00
_cell.angle_gamma   90.00
#
_symmetry.space_group_name_H-M   'P 1'
#
loop_
_entity.id
_entity.type
_entity.pdbx_description
1 polymer ?
#
loop_
_entity_poly.entity_id
_entity_poly.type
_entity_poly.pdbx_seq_one_letter_code
_entity_poly.pdbx_strand_id
1 'polypeptide(L)' 'MRKGLGMQDRVIELEIKMVHFERTVDELSDLIARQQTDIDRLNIQLVSLLAHIRQREADVVDKMV' A
#
# COMPACT_ATOMS: atom_id res chain seq x y z
N MET A 1 33.33 -33.25 10.71
CA MET A 1 32.42 -33.84 9.73
C MET A 1 31.34 -32.83 9.29
N ARG A 2 30.79 -32.10 10.20
CA ARG A 2 29.73 -31.15 9.87
C ARG A 2 30.22 -29.84 9.28
N LYS A 3 31.49 -29.53 9.38
CA LYS A 3 32.03 -28.24 8.95
C LYS A 3 31.89 -28.02 7.46
N GLY A 4 32.19 -29.01 6.63
CA GLY A 4 32.02 -28.91 5.19
C GLY A 4 30.57 -28.91 4.78
N LEU A 5 29.77 -29.77 5.40
CA LEU A 5 28.34 -29.84 5.19
C LEU A 5 27.65 -28.60 5.75
N GLY A 6 28.14 -28.05 6.88
CA GLY A 6 27.60 -26.88 7.50
C GLY A 6 27.69 -25.64 6.61
N MET A 7 28.74 -25.48 5.83
CA MET A 7 28.88 -24.36 4.91
C MET A 7 27.88 -24.45 3.76
N GLN A 8 27.74 -25.67 3.18
CA GLN A 8 26.76 -25.88 2.12
C GLN A 8 25.34 -25.71 2.63
N ASP A 9 25.08 -26.21 3.83
CA ASP A 9 23.77 -26.05 4.46
C ASP A 9 23.43 -24.58 4.71
N ARG A 10 24.42 -23.79 5.13
CA ARG A 10 24.22 -22.35 5.33
C ARG A 10 23.92 -21.64 4.03
N VAL A 11 24.61 -21.99 2.96
CA VAL A 11 24.36 -21.39 1.65
C VAL A 11 22.95 -21.73 1.18
N ILE A 12 22.55 -22.99 1.34
CA ILE A 12 21.20 -23.43 0.98
C ILE A 12 20.16 -22.70 1.82
N GLU A 13 20.38 -22.57 3.12
CA GLU A 13 19.47 -21.83 3.99
C GLU A 13 19.36 -20.36 3.57
N LEU A 14 20.47 -19.74 3.26
CA LEU A 14 20.47 -18.35 2.81
C LEU A 14 19.74 -18.20 1.49
N GLU A 15 19.92 -19.12 0.57
CA GLU A 15 19.21 -19.11 -0.70
C GLU A 15 17.70 -19.22 -0.49
N ILE A 16 17.28 -20.12 0.41
CA ILE A 16 15.86 -20.27 0.74
C ILE A 16 15.32 -18.99 1.36
N LYS A 17 16.07 -18.41 2.30
CA LYS A 17 15.68 -17.14 2.93
C LYS A 17 15.60 -16.01 1.93
N MET A 18 16.51 -15.98 0.96
CA MET A 18 16.46 -14.97 -0.10
C MET A 18 15.21 -15.10 -0.96
N VAL A 19 14.84 -16.32 -1.32
CA VAL A 19 13.62 -16.55 -2.10
C VAL A 19 12.39 -16.09 -1.32
N HIS A 20 12.33 -16.44 -0.04
CA HIS A 20 11.24 -15.99 0.84
C HIS A 20 11.22 -14.48 0.98
N PHE A 21 12.37 -13.88 1.14
CA PHE A 21 12.49 -12.43 1.25
C PHE A 21 12.02 -11.74 -0.03
N GLU A 22 12.45 -12.23 -1.18
CA GLU A 22 12.03 -11.68 -2.47
C GLU A 22 10.52 -11.78 -2.64
N ARG A 23 9.93 -12.91 -2.27
CA ARG A 23 8.48 -13.10 -2.31
C ARG A 23 7.77 -12.10 -1.41
N THR A 24 8.28 -11.93 -0.19
CA THR A 24 7.70 -10.98 0.76
C THR A 24 7.78 -9.56 0.23
N VAL A 25 8.90 -9.18 -0.36
CA VAL A 25 9.06 -7.85 -0.98
C VAL A 25 8.06 -7.67 -2.11
N ASP A 26 7.88 -8.67 -2.96
CA ASP A 26 6.91 -8.60 -4.05
C ASP A 26 5.48 -8.46 -3.52
N GLU A 27 5.13 -9.22 -2.49
CA GLU A 27 3.81 -9.14 -1.86
C GLU A 27 3.57 -7.77 -1.24
N LEU A 28 4.59 -7.22 -0.57
CA LEU A 28 4.50 -5.90 0.02
C LEU A 28 4.39 -4.82 -1.05
N SER A 29 5.11 -4.96 -2.16
CA SER A 29 5.02 -4.03 -3.28
C SER A 29 3.61 -4.02 -3.87
N ASP A 30 3.00 -5.20 -4.04
CA ASP A 30 1.63 -5.30 -4.52
C ASP A 30 0.64 -4.66 -3.54
N LEU A 31 0.85 -4.89 -2.26
CA LEU A 31 0.01 -4.30 -1.22
C LEU A 31 0.11 -2.78 -1.23
N ILE A 32 1.33 -2.25 -1.34
CA ILE A 32 1.55 -0.80 -1.40
C ILE A 32 0.86 -0.21 -2.62
N ALA A 33 0.96 -0.87 -3.77
CA ALA A 33 0.29 -0.40 -4.98
C ALA A 33 -1.22 -0.36 -4.81
N ARG A 34 -1.81 -1.37 -4.18
CA ARG A 34 -3.25 -1.40 -3.89
C ARG A 34 -3.64 -0.30 -2.92
N GLN A 35 -2.85 -0.11 -1.88
CA GLN A 35 -3.10 0.94 -0.90
C GLN A 35 -3.04 2.32 -1.56
N GLN A 36 -2.09 2.53 -2.46
CA GLN A 36 -1.99 3.80 -3.17
C GLN A 36 -3.23 4.05 -4.03
N THR A 37 -3.72 3.02 -4.70
CA THR A 37 -4.97 3.12 -5.47
C THR A 37 -6.16 3.46 -4.57
N ASP A 38 -6.23 2.84 -3.40
CA ASP A 38 -7.29 3.12 -2.43
C ASP A 38 -7.19 4.53 -1.89
N ILE A 39 -6.00 5.00 -1.58
CA ILE A 39 -5.76 6.37 -1.12
C ILE A 39 -6.20 7.37 -2.18
N ASP A 40 -5.83 7.14 -3.44
CA ASP A 40 -6.22 8.02 -4.54
C ASP A 40 -7.73 8.08 -4.69
N ARG A 41 -8.41 6.93 -4.58
CA ARG A 41 -9.87 6.86 -4.65
C ARG A 41 -10.51 7.63 -3.51
N LEU A 42 -10.00 7.45 -2.29
CA LEU A 42 -10.50 8.14 -1.12
C LEU A 42 -10.30 9.65 -1.25
N ASN A 43 -9.17 10.07 -1.78
CA ASN A 43 -8.91 11.49 -2.01
C ASN A 43 -9.89 12.08 -3.02
N ILE A 44 -10.18 11.37 -4.10
CA ILE A 44 -11.17 11.81 -5.09
C ILE A 44 -12.54 11.94 -4.43
N GLN A 45 -12.94 10.95 -3.64
CA GLN A 45 -14.21 10.98 -2.93
C GLN A 45 -14.28 12.13 -1.94
N LEU A 46 -13.19 12.38 -1.22
CA LEU A 46 -13.12 13.47 -0.25
C LEU A 46 -13.25 14.82 -0.94
N VAL A 47 -12.53 15.05 -2.03
CA VAL A 47 -12.60 16.31 -2.78
C VAL A 47 -14.02 16.50 -3.32
N SER A 48 -14.62 15.43 -3.84
CA SER A 48 -15.99 15.49 -4.34
C SER A 48 -16.98 15.84 -3.24
N LEU A 49 -16.82 15.24 -2.06
CA LEU A 49 -17.68 15.51 -0.91
C LEU A 49 -17.53 16.96 -0.45
N LEU A 50 -16.30 17.46 -0.37
CA LEU A 50 -16.05 18.85 0.04
C LEU A 50 -16.64 19.83 -0.95
N ALA A 51 -16.53 19.55 -2.25
CA ALA A 51 -17.13 20.38 -3.28
C ALA A 51 -18.67 20.41 -3.12
N HIS A 52 -19.25 19.26 -2.80
CA HIS A 52 -20.69 19.14 -2.60
C HIS A 52 -21.15 19.93 -1.38
N ILE A 53 -20.41 19.87 -0.29
CA ILE A 53 -20.71 20.63 0.93
C ILE A 53 -20.62 22.12 0.65
N ARG A 54 -19.60 22.57 -0.05
CA ARG A 54 -19.45 23.99 -0.42
C ARG A 54 -20.59 24.48 -1.29
N GLN A 55 -21.05 23.64 -2.20
CA GLN A 55 -22.19 23.96 -3.06
C GLN A 55 -23.46 24.16 -2.23
N ARG A 56 -23.67 23.29 -1.25
CA ARG A 56 -24.81 23.41 -0.34
C ARG A 56 -24.75 24.67 0.51
N GLU A 57 -23.58 25.00 1.02
CA GLU A 57 -23.39 26.23 1.80
C GLU A 57 -23.69 27.44 0.97
N ALA A 58 -23.21 27.48 -0.27
CA ALA A 58 -23.48 28.58 -1.19
C ALA A 58 -24.98 28.71 -1.45
N ASP A 59 -25.67 27.60 -1.67
CA ASP A 59 -27.11 27.58 -1.90
C ASP A 59 -27.89 28.10 -0.69
N VAL A 60 -27.47 27.72 0.51
CA VAL A 60 -28.10 28.20 1.75
C VAL A 60 -27.91 29.69 1.91
N VAL A 61 -26.71 30.20 1.65
CA VAL A 61 -26.43 31.65 1.75
C VAL A 61 -27.28 32.40 0.73
N ASP A 62 -27.39 31.92 -0.50
CA ASP A 62 -28.22 32.54 -1.52
C ASP A 62 -29.69 32.62 -1.10
N LYS A 63 -30.18 31.57 -0.44
CA LYS A 63 -31.56 31.56 0.04
C LYS A 63 -31.78 32.48 1.22
N MET A 64 -30.73 32.68 2.02
CA MET A 64 -30.83 33.58 3.18
C MET A 64 -30.75 35.05 2.82
N VAL A 65 -30.14 35.34 1.69
CA VAL A 65 -30.00 36.71 1.19
C VAL A 65 -31.20 37.07 0.29
#